data_64745804fb8f8403b4f5c9608c0707ba
#
_entry.id   64745804fb8f8403b4f5c9608c0707ba
#
_cell.length_a   1.000
_cell.length_b   1.000
_cell.length_c   1.000
_cell.angle_alpha   90.00
_cell.angle_beta   90.00
_cell.angle_gamma   90.00
#
_symmetry.space_group_name_H-M   'P 1'
#
loop_
_entity.id
_entity.type
_entity.pdbx_description
1 polymer ?
#
loop_
_entity_poly.entity_id
_entity_poly.type
_entity_poly.pdbx_seq_one_letter_code
_entity_poly.pdbx_strand_id
1 'polypeptide(L)'
;GYRRCVWNKGGVKRAVWRCGSRLDYGSKYCKHSETLEEKPLQQAILNAINSVMGSREELEARLLGAMEQELAPIPGETMSLADIDRTLDELEKQFNSLLAEASAAGGTEDYAERFRMISNTMADLKEHKARIKQVHQENELLNQRLKAASMAMSAYSAELTEWDQSVVYQLVEKVTALAKDKIRVTFRDGTEVEQEIEQLDWRNAS
;
A
#
# COMPACT_ATOMS: atom_id res chain seq x y z
N GLY A 1 -4.75 17.93 -0.88
CA GLY A 1 -4.05 17.61 -2.12
C GLY A 1 -3.89 18.82 -3.04
N TYR A 2 -3.11 18.65 -4.09
CA TYR A 2 -2.93 19.63 -5.14
C TYR A 2 -3.97 19.47 -6.23
N ARG A 3 -4.38 20.60 -6.88
CA ARG A 3 -5.28 20.62 -8.03
C ARG A 3 -4.64 21.40 -9.18
N ARG A 4 -4.90 20.93 -10.38
CA ARG A 4 -4.46 21.58 -11.62
C ARG A 4 -5.26 22.84 -11.89
N CYS A 5 -4.57 23.94 -12.15
CA CYS A 5 -5.15 25.22 -12.52
C CYS A 5 -4.48 25.76 -13.78
N VAL A 6 -5.19 26.58 -14.56
CA VAL A 6 -4.63 27.28 -15.72
C VAL A 6 -4.60 28.78 -15.40
N TRP A 7 -3.41 29.35 -15.42
CA TRP A 7 -3.22 30.78 -15.32
C TRP A 7 -3.10 31.40 -16.70
N ASN A 8 -3.73 32.55 -16.88
CA ASN A 8 -3.58 33.36 -18.07
C ASN A 8 -3.00 34.71 -17.65
N LYS A 9 -1.79 35.02 -18.08
CA LYS A 9 -1.15 36.30 -17.85
C LYS A 9 -0.55 36.81 -19.16
N GLY A 10 -1.06 37.94 -19.65
CA GLY A 10 -0.56 38.54 -20.89
C GLY A 10 -0.76 37.67 -22.15
N GLY A 11 -1.86 36.90 -22.22
CA GLY A 11 -2.15 35.99 -23.32
C GLY A 11 -1.46 34.62 -23.26
N VAL A 12 -0.51 34.44 -22.33
CA VAL A 12 0.18 33.18 -22.14
C VAL A 12 -0.55 32.33 -21.10
N LYS A 13 -1.05 31.16 -21.53
CA LYS A 13 -1.69 30.18 -20.64
C LYS A 13 -0.62 29.25 -20.03
N ARG A 14 -0.64 29.11 -18.71
CA ARG A 14 0.24 28.19 -17.97
C ARG A 14 -0.58 27.26 -17.10
N ALA A 15 -0.28 25.99 -17.18
CA ALA A 15 -0.84 25.00 -16.27
C ALA A 15 0.05 24.90 -15.04
N VAL A 16 -0.57 24.99 -13.87
CA VAL A 16 0.10 24.94 -12.58
C VAL A 16 -0.68 24.05 -11.61
N TRP A 17 0.03 23.49 -10.65
CA TRP A 17 -0.55 22.71 -9.56
C TRP A 17 -0.50 23.53 -8.27
N ARG A 18 -1.63 23.64 -7.58
CA ARG A 18 -1.79 24.40 -6.35
C ARG A 18 -2.55 23.61 -5.29
N CYS A 19 -2.22 23.87 -4.04
CA CYS A 19 -2.94 23.28 -2.91
C CYS A 19 -4.45 23.59 -2.98
N GLY A 20 -5.26 22.54 -2.93
CA GLY A 20 -6.72 22.66 -2.97
C GLY A 20 -7.28 23.48 -1.82
N SER A 21 -6.79 23.30 -0.60
CA SER A 21 -7.22 24.09 0.56
C SER A 21 -6.91 25.58 0.41
N ARG A 22 -5.76 25.90 -0.23
CA ARG A 22 -5.42 27.30 -0.53
C ARG A 22 -6.30 27.91 -1.60
N LEU A 23 -6.74 27.11 -2.57
CA LEU A 23 -7.66 27.54 -3.63
C LEU A 23 -9.07 27.80 -3.07
N ASP A 24 -9.56 26.90 -2.21
CA ASP A 24 -10.93 26.96 -1.70
C ASP A 24 -11.09 27.99 -0.56
N TYR A 25 -10.09 28.09 0.32
CA TYR A 25 -10.21 28.85 1.58
C TYR A 25 -9.17 29.97 1.74
N GLY A 26 -8.29 30.15 0.75
CA GLY A 26 -7.27 31.20 0.74
C GLY A 26 -6.00 30.84 1.52
N SER A 27 -5.04 31.77 1.49
CA SER A 27 -3.68 31.57 2.08
C SER A 27 -3.67 31.40 3.60
N LYS A 28 -4.75 31.76 4.29
CA LYS A 28 -4.86 31.56 5.75
C LYS A 28 -4.85 30.08 6.14
N TYR A 29 -5.38 29.19 5.29
CA TYR A 29 -5.52 27.78 5.57
C TYR A 29 -4.33 26.92 5.09
N CYS A 30 -3.50 27.45 4.18
CA CYS A 30 -2.30 26.78 3.75
C CYS A 30 -1.21 27.82 3.40
N LYS A 31 -0.37 28.12 4.38
CA LYS A 31 0.66 29.17 4.25
C LYS A 31 1.90 28.68 3.49
N HIS A 32 2.21 27.39 3.57
CA HIS A 32 3.46 26.80 3.11
C HIS A 32 3.32 25.96 1.83
N SER A 33 2.18 26.04 1.12
CA SER A 33 2.04 25.33 -0.15
C SER A 33 2.64 26.15 -1.29
N GLU A 34 3.53 25.53 -2.00
CA GLU A 34 4.13 26.08 -3.22
C GLU A 34 3.21 25.91 -4.42
N THR A 35 3.41 26.75 -5.44
CA THR A 35 2.79 26.57 -6.76
C THR A 35 3.80 25.91 -7.67
N LEU A 36 3.46 24.75 -8.23
CA LEU A 36 4.33 23.98 -9.09
C LEU A 36 3.88 24.12 -10.55
N GLU A 37 4.80 24.45 -11.44
CA GLU A 37 4.52 24.48 -12.89
C GLU A 37 4.39 23.05 -13.41
N GLU A 38 3.41 22.80 -14.30
CA GLU A 38 3.07 21.45 -14.75
C GLU A 38 4.20 20.78 -15.53
N LYS A 39 4.78 21.47 -16.52
CA LYS A 39 5.84 20.89 -17.35
C LYS A 39 7.09 20.49 -16.56
N PRO A 40 7.69 21.38 -15.72
CA PRO A 40 8.80 21.01 -14.86
C PRO A 40 8.46 19.89 -13.86
N LEU A 41 7.26 19.90 -13.33
CA LEU A 41 6.79 18.83 -12.43
C LEU A 41 6.71 17.48 -13.15
N GLN A 42 6.13 17.47 -14.36
CA GLN A 42 6.05 16.25 -15.17
C GLN A 42 7.44 15.71 -15.51
N GLN A 43 8.37 16.59 -15.89
CA GLN A 43 9.76 16.19 -16.18
C GLN A 43 10.46 15.61 -14.94
N ALA A 44 10.28 16.24 -13.78
CA ALA A 44 10.84 15.72 -12.53
C ALA A 44 10.27 14.33 -12.18
N ILE A 45 8.97 14.10 -12.40
CA ILE A 45 8.36 12.77 -12.19
C ILE A 45 8.94 11.76 -13.20
N LEU A 46 9.11 12.12 -14.47
CA LEU A 46 9.74 11.24 -15.46
C LEU A 46 11.17 10.90 -15.09
N ASN A 47 11.95 11.88 -14.64
CA ASN A 47 13.32 11.66 -14.18
C ASN A 47 13.37 10.70 -12.98
N ALA A 48 12.44 10.85 -12.03
CA ALA A 48 12.32 9.92 -10.91
C ALA A 48 11.98 8.49 -11.38
N ILE A 49 11.03 8.34 -12.32
CA ILE A 49 10.70 7.04 -12.91
C ILE A 49 11.92 6.45 -13.62
N ASN A 50 12.60 7.21 -14.46
CA ASN A 50 13.78 6.75 -15.20
C ASN A 50 14.93 6.36 -14.27
N SER A 51 15.12 7.07 -13.15
CA SER A 51 16.16 6.72 -12.17
C SER A 51 15.91 5.36 -11.52
N VAL A 52 14.64 5.03 -11.28
CA VAL A 52 14.24 3.72 -10.74
C VAL A 52 14.33 2.64 -11.82
N MET A 53 13.96 2.95 -13.06
CA MET A 53 14.04 2.00 -14.19
C MET A 53 15.48 1.70 -14.59
N GLY A 54 16.39 2.67 -14.47
CA GLY A 54 17.83 2.48 -14.73
C GLY A 54 18.52 1.53 -13.75
N SER A 55 17.92 1.30 -12.58
CA SER A 55 18.37 0.31 -11.56
C SER A 55 17.53 -0.98 -11.56
N ARG A 56 17.00 -1.35 -12.73
CA ARG A 56 16.04 -2.46 -12.88
C ARG A 56 16.47 -3.77 -12.23
N GLU A 57 17.72 -4.18 -12.40
CA GLU A 57 18.25 -5.43 -11.83
C GLU A 57 18.25 -5.38 -10.29
N GLU A 58 18.59 -4.22 -9.74
CA GLU A 58 18.57 -4.00 -8.28
C GLU A 58 17.14 -3.96 -7.74
N LEU A 59 16.21 -3.42 -8.53
CA LEU A 59 14.79 -3.35 -8.17
C LEU A 59 14.13 -4.73 -8.23
N GLU A 60 14.42 -5.52 -9.27
CA GLU A 60 13.95 -6.91 -9.38
C GLU A 60 14.49 -7.76 -8.22
N ALA A 61 15.75 -7.58 -7.82
CA ALA A 61 16.34 -8.25 -6.66
C ALA A 61 15.67 -7.82 -5.34
N ARG A 62 15.35 -6.55 -5.18
CA ARG A 62 14.61 -6.03 -4.00
C ARG A 62 13.17 -6.54 -3.94
N LEU A 63 12.47 -6.58 -5.08
CA LEU A 63 11.12 -7.12 -5.19
C LEU A 63 11.10 -8.61 -4.84
N LEU A 64 12.04 -9.39 -5.36
CA LEU A 64 12.18 -10.81 -5.04
C LEU A 64 12.51 -11.00 -3.55
N GLY A 65 13.42 -10.21 -3.00
CA GLY A 65 13.77 -10.26 -1.59
C GLY A 65 12.62 -9.87 -0.66
N ALA A 66 11.82 -8.87 -1.02
CA ALA A 66 10.62 -8.49 -0.28
C ALA A 66 9.55 -9.60 -0.35
N MET A 67 9.36 -10.21 -1.51
CA MET A 67 8.44 -11.35 -1.67
C MET A 67 8.89 -12.56 -0.84
N GLU A 68 10.18 -12.87 -0.79
CA GLU A 68 10.72 -13.95 0.03
C GLU A 68 10.57 -13.68 1.53
N GLN A 69 10.73 -12.43 1.97
CA GLN A 69 10.52 -12.03 3.36
C GLN A 69 9.05 -12.10 3.78
N GLU A 70 8.13 -11.74 2.91
CA GLU A 70 6.69 -11.77 3.20
C GLU A 70 6.08 -13.16 3.09
N LEU A 71 6.65 -14.03 2.24
CA LEU A 71 6.29 -15.45 2.17
C LEU A 71 6.95 -16.27 3.29
N ALA A 72 7.85 -15.66 4.08
CA ALA A 72 8.40 -16.32 5.24
C ALA A 72 7.30 -16.65 6.26
N PRO A 73 7.33 -17.83 6.89
CA PRO A 73 6.36 -18.19 7.94
C PRO A 73 6.32 -17.10 9.01
N ILE A 74 5.12 -16.69 9.42
CA ILE A 74 4.95 -15.69 10.49
C ILE A 74 5.68 -16.17 11.72
N PRO A 75 6.63 -15.41 12.30
CA PRO A 75 7.36 -15.83 13.49
C PRO A 75 6.39 -16.14 14.63
N GLY A 76 6.37 -17.40 15.10
CA GLY A 76 5.45 -17.86 16.15
C GLY A 76 4.22 -18.62 15.64
N GLU A 77 4.05 -18.78 14.32
CA GLU A 77 3.00 -19.59 13.74
C GLU A 77 3.38 -21.08 13.86
N THR A 78 2.86 -21.73 14.90
CA THR A 78 3.16 -23.15 15.18
C THR A 78 2.12 -24.10 14.58
N MET A 79 0.97 -23.58 14.11
CA MET A 79 -0.14 -24.38 13.61
C MET A 79 -0.59 -23.87 12.24
N SER A 80 -0.75 -24.79 11.30
CA SER A 80 -1.36 -24.48 9.99
C SER A 80 -2.87 -24.25 10.13
N LEU A 81 -3.48 -23.56 9.15
CA LEU A 81 -4.94 -23.41 9.11
C LEU A 81 -5.66 -24.77 9.13
N ALA A 82 -5.10 -25.80 8.47
CA ALA A 82 -5.66 -27.14 8.45
C ALA A 82 -5.58 -27.83 9.84
N ASP A 83 -4.50 -27.58 10.59
CA ASP A 83 -4.35 -28.11 11.95
C ASP A 83 -5.31 -27.42 12.90
N ILE A 84 -5.51 -26.10 12.77
CA ILE A 84 -6.50 -25.35 13.55
C ILE A 84 -7.90 -25.89 13.27
N ASP A 85 -8.26 -26.12 12.01
CA ASP A 85 -9.57 -26.66 11.65
C ASP A 85 -9.80 -28.05 12.24
N ARG A 86 -8.80 -28.92 12.16
CA ARG A 86 -8.86 -30.26 12.76
C ARG A 86 -9.06 -30.19 14.28
N THR A 87 -8.31 -29.32 14.94
CA THR A 87 -8.43 -29.13 16.39
C THR A 87 -9.80 -28.58 16.80
N LEU A 88 -10.36 -27.65 16.01
CA LEU A 88 -11.70 -27.13 16.24
C LEU A 88 -12.77 -28.23 16.09
N ASP A 89 -12.67 -29.08 15.06
CA ASP A 89 -13.58 -30.24 14.87
C ASP A 89 -13.50 -31.25 16.02
N GLU A 90 -12.29 -31.49 16.54
CA GLU A 90 -12.08 -32.37 17.71
C GLU A 90 -12.69 -31.77 18.98
N LEU A 91 -12.49 -30.47 19.21
CA LEU A 91 -13.08 -29.76 20.36
C LEU A 91 -14.61 -29.72 20.28
N GLU A 92 -15.18 -29.55 19.08
CA GLU A 92 -16.63 -29.61 18.89
C GLU A 92 -17.21 -30.99 19.22
N LYS A 93 -16.54 -32.06 18.80
CA LYS A 93 -16.91 -33.43 19.18
C LYS A 93 -16.83 -33.65 20.72
N GLN A 94 -15.77 -33.13 21.35
CA GLN A 94 -15.62 -33.20 22.80
C GLN A 94 -16.72 -32.44 23.54
N PHE A 95 -17.06 -31.24 23.04
CA PHE A 95 -18.15 -30.42 23.58
C PHE A 95 -19.49 -31.15 23.51
N ASN A 96 -19.80 -31.74 22.37
CA ASN A 96 -21.04 -32.50 22.17
C ASN A 96 -21.11 -33.76 23.01
N SER A 97 -19.99 -34.48 23.19
CA SER A 97 -19.89 -35.64 24.11
C SER A 97 -20.14 -35.22 25.54
N LEU A 98 -19.51 -34.13 25.99
CA LEU A 98 -19.66 -33.58 27.33
C LEU A 98 -21.10 -33.13 27.61
N LEU A 99 -21.78 -32.59 26.57
CA LEU A 99 -23.19 -32.19 26.67
C LEU A 99 -24.10 -33.39 26.87
N ALA A 100 -23.84 -34.50 26.16
CA ALA A 100 -24.58 -35.74 26.31
C ALA A 100 -24.37 -36.35 27.70
N GLU A 101 -23.12 -36.36 28.20
CA GLU A 101 -22.82 -36.85 29.57
C GLU A 101 -23.54 -36.03 30.65
N ALA A 102 -23.47 -34.67 30.52
CA ALA A 102 -24.12 -33.77 31.48
C ALA A 102 -25.65 -33.94 31.46
N SER A 103 -26.22 -34.13 30.27
CA SER A 103 -27.65 -34.37 30.11
C SER A 103 -28.09 -35.70 30.76
N ALA A 104 -27.28 -36.76 30.62
CA ALA A 104 -27.53 -38.07 31.24
C ALA A 104 -27.37 -38.03 32.76
N ALA A 105 -26.48 -37.20 33.30
CA ALA A 105 -26.25 -37.02 34.73
C ALA A 105 -27.31 -36.14 35.42
N GLY A 106 -28.22 -35.52 34.69
CA GLY A 106 -29.31 -34.71 35.22
C GLY A 106 -28.93 -33.29 35.64
N GLY A 107 -27.74 -32.80 35.24
CA GLY A 107 -27.30 -31.44 35.52
C GLY A 107 -25.98 -31.08 34.84
N THR A 108 -25.74 -29.80 34.68
CA THR A 108 -24.52 -29.28 34.03
C THR A 108 -23.53 -28.65 35.00
N GLU A 109 -23.84 -28.55 36.28
CA GLU A 109 -23.04 -27.81 37.28
C GLU A 109 -21.64 -28.42 37.44
N ASP A 110 -21.54 -29.71 37.55
CA ASP A 110 -20.25 -30.42 37.67
C ASP A 110 -19.39 -30.36 36.37
N TYR A 111 -19.98 -30.00 35.24
CA TYR A 111 -19.33 -29.93 33.94
C TYR A 111 -19.00 -28.48 33.50
N ALA A 112 -19.48 -27.49 34.26
CA ALA A 112 -19.40 -26.06 33.87
C ALA A 112 -17.96 -25.61 33.58
N GLU A 113 -16.97 -26.02 34.34
CA GLU A 113 -15.57 -25.67 34.14
C GLU A 113 -15.02 -26.27 32.86
N ARG A 114 -15.36 -27.53 32.57
CA ARG A 114 -14.92 -28.22 31.32
C ARG A 114 -15.54 -27.56 30.07
N PHE A 115 -16.81 -27.19 30.13
CA PHE A 115 -17.48 -26.44 29.06
C PHE A 115 -16.78 -25.10 28.81
N ARG A 116 -16.47 -24.38 29.90
CA ARG A 116 -15.78 -23.10 29.80
C ARG A 116 -14.40 -23.24 29.18
N MET A 117 -13.61 -24.23 29.58
CA MET A 117 -12.28 -24.46 29.00
C MET A 117 -12.35 -24.76 27.50
N ILE A 118 -13.24 -25.67 27.06
CA ILE A 118 -13.41 -26.04 25.67
C ILE A 118 -13.86 -24.80 24.88
N SER A 119 -14.85 -24.06 25.36
CA SER A 119 -15.37 -22.85 24.69
C SER A 119 -14.31 -21.76 24.57
N ASN A 120 -13.50 -21.52 25.59
CA ASN A 120 -12.41 -20.55 25.53
C ASN A 120 -11.34 -20.96 24.51
N THR A 121 -10.92 -22.24 24.55
CA THR A 121 -9.94 -22.76 23.57
C THR A 121 -10.47 -22.65 22.13
N MET A 122 -11.74 -22.94 21.90
CA MET A 122 -12.37 -22.78 20.58
C MET A 122 -12.42 -21.30 20.15
N ALA A 123 -12.69 -20.38 21.08
CA ALA A 123 -12.71 -18.95 20.80
C ALA A 123 -11.31 -18.43 20.41
N ASP A 124 -10.28 -18.81 21.18
CA ASP A 124 -8.88 -18.44 20.93
C ASP A 124 -8.39 -18.97 19.56
N LEU A 125 -8.73 -20.22 19.22
CA LEU A 125 -8.38 -20.81 17.93
C LEU A 125 -9.12 -20.14 16.77
N LYS A 126 -10.37 -19.77 16.93
CA LYS A 126 -11.14 -19.02 15.91
C LYS A 126 -10.56 -17.64 15.69
N GLU A 127 -10.17 -16.94 16.75
CA GLU A 127 -9.50 -15.63 16.65
C GLU A 127 -8.14 -15.77 15.95
N HIS A 128 -7.34 -16.77 16.32
CA HIS A 128 -6.05 -17.04 15.69
C HIS A 128 -6.23 -17.32 14.18
N LYS A 129 -7.19 -18.19 13.82
CA LYS A 129 -7.54 -18.49 12.43
C LYS A 129 -7.94 -17.22 11.64
N ALA A 130 -8.74 -16.34 12.26
CA ALA A 130 -9.15 -15.10 11.61
C ALA A 130 -7.96 -14.18 11.33
N ARG A 131 -7.03 -14.09 12.29
CA ARG A 131 -5.80 -13.31 12.16
C ARG A 131 -4.90 -13.80 11.05
N ILE A 132 -4.65 -15.12 10.98
CA ILE A 132 -3.88 -15.74 9.89
C ILE A 132 -4.53 -15.43 8.52
N LYS A 133 -5.86 -15.60 8.39
CA LYS A 133 -6.57 -15.30 7.15
C LYS A 133 -6.46 -13.84 6.74
N GLN A 134 -6.54 -12.91 7.68
CA GLN A 134 -6.39 -11.49 7.41
C GLN A 134 -4.98 -11.18 6.86
N VAL A 135 -3.94 -11.67 7.52
CA VAL A 135 -2.55 -11.49 7.06
C VAL A 135 -2.35 -12.07 5.67
N HIS A 136 -2.87 -13.28 5.40
CA HIS A 136 -2.79 -13.88 4.05
C HIS A 136 -3.49 -13.03 2.99
N GLN A 137 -4.66 -12.44 3.30
CA GLN A 137 -5.37 -11.56 2.37
C GLN A 137 -4.59 -10.26 2.08
N GLU A 138 -4.01 -9.66 3.12
CA GLU A 138 -3.18 -8.45 2.98
C GLU A 138 -1.95 -8.73 2.12
N ASN A 139 -1.26 -9.86 2.35
CA ASN A 139 -0.10 -10.29 1.57
C ASN A 139 -0.46 -10.60 0.12
N GLU A 140 -1.60 -11.27 -0.15
CA GLU A 140 -2.08 -11.55 -1.50
C GLU A 140 -2.34 -10.27 -2.29
N LEU A 141 -2.98 -9.28 -1.65
CA LEU A 141 -3.25 -7.98 -2.26
C LEU A 141 -1.95 -7.23 -2.58
N LEU A 142 -0.97 -7.27 -1.67
CA LEU A 142 0.34 -6.67 -1.88
C LEU A 142 1.08 -7.35 -3.03
N ASN A 143 1.09 -8.68 -3.07
CA ASN A 143 1.69 -9.46 -4.15
C ASN A 143 1.08 -9.15 -5.52
N GLN A 144 -0.24 -8.96 -5.60
CA GLN A 144 -0.92 -8.55 -6.84
C GLN A 144 -0.48 -7.16 -7.29
N ARG A 145 -0.36 -6.20 -6.36
CA ARG A 145 0.14 -4.86 -6.66
C ARG A 145 1.59 -4.87 -7.13
N LEU A 146 2.45 -5.64 -6.49
CA LEU A 146 3.86 -5.80 -6.85
C LEU A 146 4.01 -6.43 -8.24
N LYS A 147 3.24 -7.49 -8.55
CA LYS A 147 3.21 -8.10 -9.88
C LYS A 147 2.75 -7.11 -10.95
N ALA A 148 1.70 -6.34 -10.69
CA ALA A 148 1.22 -5.34 -11.63
C ALA A 148 2.26 -4.25 -11.90
N ALA A 149 2.96 -3.77 -10.86
CA ALA A 149 4.05 -2.80 -10.99
C ALA A 149 5.23 -3.38 -11.79
N SER A 150 5.66 -4.60 -11.48
CA SER A 150 6.74 -5.29 -12.21
C SER A 150 6.40 -5.51 -13.68
N MET A 151 5.17 -5.89 -14.00
CA MET A 151 4.70 -6.04 -15.39
C MET A 151 4.68 -4.69 -16.14
N ALA A 152 4.22 -3.62 -15.48
CA ALA A 152 4.24 -2.29 -16.06
C ALA A 152 5.67 -1.83 -16.34
N MET A 153 6.60 -2.03 -15.41
CA MET A 153 8.03 -1.72 -15.60
C MET A 153 8.66 -2.54 -16.73
N SER A 154 8.30 -3.82 -16.84
CA SER A 154 8.82 -4.71 -17.90
C SER A 154 8.34 -4.33 -19.30
N ALA A 155 7.16 -3.71 -19.41
CA ALA A 155 6.63 -3.24 -20.69
C ALA A 155 7.37 -2.00 -21.23
N TYR A 156 8.07 -1.27 -20.35
CA TYR A 156 8.81 -0.06 -20.69
C TYR A 156 10.32 -0.29 -20.54
N SER A 157 10.92 -0.91 -21.53
CA SER A 157 12.38 -1.16 -21.54
C SER A 157 13.20 0.05 -21.99
N ALA A 158 12.56 1.14 -22.42
CA ALA A 158 13.20 2.38 -22.87
C ALA A 158 12.96 3.51 -21.86
N GLU A 159 13.93 4.44 -21.79
CA GLU A 159 13.79 5.68 -21.03
C GLU A 159 12.53 6.45 -21.45
N LEU A 160 11.71 6.83 -20.47
CA LEU A 160 10.51 7.60 -20.73
C LEU A 160 10.88 9.06 -21.02
N THR A 161 10.76 9.48 -22.27
CA THR A 161 11.05 10.85 -22.72
C THR A 161 9.79 11.72 -22.77
N GLU A 162 8.62 11.11 -22.92
CA GLU A 162 7.34 11.80 -23.02
C GLU A 162 6.41 11.47 -21.86
N TRP A 163 5.57 12.44 -21.48
CA TRP A 163 4.59 12.26 -20.41
C TRP A 163 3.46 11.34 -20.87
N ASP A 164 3.38 10.16 -20.29
CA ASP A 164 2.24 9.25 -20.41
C ASP A 164 1.55 9.10 -19.05
N GLN A 165 0.33 9.62 -18.98
CA GLN A 165 -0.47 9.60 -17.77
C GLN A 165 -0.80 8.18 -17.31
N SER A 166 -0.99 7.23 -18.25
CA SER A 166 -1.32 5.84 -17.93
C SER A 166 -0.16 5.15 -17.23
N VAL A 167 1.07 5.38 -17.73
CA VAL A 167 2.31 4.86 -17.14
C VAL A 167 2.51 5.41 -15.73
N VAL A 168 2.37 6.73 -15.59
CA VAL A 168 2.54 7.39 -14.28
C VAL A 168 1.54 6.83 -13.27
N TYR A 169 0.27 6.65 -13.63
CA TYR A 169 -0.73 6.05 -12.72
C TYR A 169 -0.45 4.58 -12.36
N GLN A 170 0.20 3.83 -13.24
CA GLN A 170 0.58 2.45 -12.96
C GLN A 170 1.77 2.34 -11.99
N LEU A 171 2.73 3.24 -12.10
CA LEU A 171 3.99 3.20 -11.35
C LEU A 171 3.95 4.01 -10.06
N VAL A 172 3.34 5.21 -10.10
CA VAL A 172 3.39 6.18 -9.01
C VAL A 172 2.14 6.06 -8.13
N GLU A 173 2.35 5.93 -6.83
CA GLU A 173 1.27 5.99 -5.84
C GLU A 173 0.98 7.43 -5.44
N LYS A 174 2.04 8.21 -5.16
CA LYS A 174 1.91 9.56 -4.60
C LYS A 174 3.07 10.45 -5.00
N VAL A 175 2.79 11.73 -5.23
CA VAL A 175 3.81 12.77 -5.37
C VAL A 175 3.61 13.79 -4.25
N THR A 176 4.64 14.03 -3.45
CA THR A 176 4.63 14.97 -2.34
C THR A 176 5.56 16.15 -2.66
N ALA A 177 5.04 17.37 -2.65
CA ALA A 177 5.84 18.57 -2.75
C ALA A 177 6.57 18.81 -1.42
N LEU A 178 7.88 18.75 -1.43
CA LEU A 178 8.75 19.03 -0.26
C LEU A 178 9.12 20.51 -0.21
N ALA A 179 9.43 21.08 -1.38
CA ALA A 179 9.75 22.48 -1.56
C ALA A 179 9.26 22.96 -2.94
N LYS A 180 9.54 24.22 -3.28
CA LYS A 180 9.17 24.78 -4.58
C LYS A 180 9.91 24.10 -5.75
N ASP A 181 11.09 23.60 -5.48
CA ASP A 181 12.03 22.99 -6.42
C ASP A 181 12.31 21.51 -6.13
N LYS A 182 11.56 20.90 -5.19
CA LYS A 182 11.81 19.53 -4.78
C LYS A 182 10.53 18.75 -4.51
N ILE A 183 10.45 17.55 -5.07
CA ILE A 183 9.37 16.61 -4.84
C ILE A 183 9.91 15.28 -4.31
N ARG A 184 9.04 14.52 -3.66
CA ARG A 184 9.23 13.10 -3.38
C ARG A 184 8.18 12.32 -4.15
N VAL A 185 8.63 11.35 -4.93
CA VAL A 185 7.79 10.41 -5.67
C VAL A 185 7.80 9.09 -4.90
N THR A 186 6.63 8.65 -4.45
CA THR A 186 6.43 7.35 -3.82
C THR A 186 5.83 6.43 -4.88
N PHE A 187 6.51 5.33 -5.16
CA PHE A 187 6.08 4.32 -6.11
C PHE A 187 5.17 3.30 -5.44
N ARG A 188 4.42 2.56 -6.24
CA ARG A 188 3.48 1.54 -5.73
C ARG A 188 4.15 0.33 -5.06
N ASP A 189 5.42 0.11 -5.33
CA ASP A 189 6.27 -0.88 -4.65
C ASP A 189 6.84 -0.39 -3.33
N GLY A 190 6.52 0.84 -2.91
CA GLY A 190 7.02 1.47 -1.70
C GLY A 190 8.35 2.20 -1.87
N THR A 191 8.98 2.16 -3.05
CA THR A 191 10.21 2.92 -3.31
C THR A 191 9.92 4.42 -3.26
N GLU A 192 10.79 5.20 -2.62
CA GLU A 192 10.73 6.65 -2.57
C GLU A 192 11.95 7.28 -3.23
N VAL A 193 11.71 8.23 -4.13
CA VAL A 193 12.75 9.01 -4.80
C VAL A 193 12.51 10.49 -4.58
N GLU A 194 13.53 11.22 -4.13
CA GLU A 194 13.51 12.67 -4.10
C GLU A 194 14.11 13.20 -5.40
N GLN A 195 13.38 14.10 -6.05
CA GLN A 195 13.75 14.67 -7.34
C GLN A 195 13.65 16.19 -7.30
N GLU A 196 14.64 16.85 -7.86
CA GLU A 196 14.61 18.30 -8.06
C GLU A 196 13.74 18.66 -9.27
N ILE A 197 13.02 19.77 -9.15
CA ILE A 197 12.23 20.37 -10.23
C ILE A 197 13.08 21.48 -10.84
N GLU A 198 13.55 21.27 -12.05
CA GLU A 198 14.24 22.32 -12.80
C GLU A 198 13.26 23.46 -13.10
N GLN A 199 13.53 24.64 -12.54
CA GLN A 199 12.72 25.82 -12.83
C GLN A 199 13.09 26.35 -14.22
N LEU A 200 12.16 26.32 -15.14
CA LEU A 200 12.34 26.99 -16.42
C LEU A 200 12.41 28.51 -16.17
N ASP A 201 13.57 29.08 -16.43
CA ASP A 201 13.75 30.55 -16.35
C ASP A 201 13.04 31.18 -17.56
N TRP A 202 11.74 31.48 -17.36
CA TRP A 202 10.84 32.05 -18.36
C TRP A 202 11.23 33.47 -18.82
N ARG A 203 12.21 34.09 -18.14
CA ARG A 203 12.65 35.43 -18.50
C ARG A 203 13.51 35.45 -19.77
N ASN A 204 14.05 34.31 -20.16
CA ASN A 204 14.96 34.18 -21.32
C ASN A 204 14.32 33.44 -22.52
N ALA A 205 13.04 33.10 -22.48
CA ALA A 205 12.31 32.53 -23.59
C ALA A 205 11.59 33.66 -24.36
N SER A 206 12.33 34.37 -25.20
CA SER A 206 11.81 35.31 -26.19
C SER A 206 11.79 34.67 -27.54
#